data_7009caba813e72e9c58cdd3d22e0d2e2
#
_entry.id   7009caba813e72e9c58cdd3d22e0d2e2
#
_cell.length_a   1.000
_cell.length_b   1.000
_cell.length_c   1.000
_cell.angle_alpha   90.00
_cell.angle_beta   90.00
_cell.angle_gamma   90.00
#
_symmetry.space_group_name_H-M   'P 1'
#
loop_
_entity.id
_entity.type
_entity.pdbx_description
1 polymer ?
#
loop_
_entity_poly.entity_id
_entity_poly.type
_entity_poly.pdbx_seq_one_letter_code
_entity_poly.pdbx_strand_id
1 'polypeptide(L)'
;MKRSLLNVKKIIQSLIFMFLVNSCSVIPHFSKTLGKYDKTETGLDVLYKSNFDILKGKRIGLITNQTGLNKDLIQNIDLFLNSNDIDVKAIFSPEHGFEGTEVAGKKLEDKKDESSGLVFYSLYGKTKKPTTKMLRNIDVLVFDIQDIGIRSYTYISTMGLAMRAAAENNVEFVVLDRPNPLGGLRVEGNILDVATKSFIGMYPIPYVYGLTCGELALFINNEIFKENEKCILEVVKMNHWSRDKLFNNTYLSWIPTSPHVPNQETPFYMVSTGALGELGVFSVGVGYTNPFQVIAAPWIDAKLMSEKMNNLEIRGVTFRPINFTPYYAIYKDTLIGGVQIHFSEIDQVNLFLLQLSFLQEHNKLYPDKNPYKLSSPQSLTMYDKAMGSFSFKKTLLSSDGYIRLKEDIDKDVAEFIKISKKYYLYE
;
A
#
# COMPACT_ATOMS: atom_id res chain seq x y z
N MET A 1 45.79 61.57 -19.67
CA MET A 1 45.17 60.21 -19.87
C MET A 1 44.73 59.47 -18.61
N LYS A 2 45.28 59.71 -17.41
CA LYS A 2 44.85 58.97 -16.16
C LYS A 2 43.56 59.47 -15.52
N ARG A 3 43.09 60.70 -15.77
CA ARG A 3 41.83 61.25 -15.19
C ARG A 3 40.57 60.86 -15.92
N SER A 4 40.63 60.46 -17.21
CA SER A 4 39.46 60.03 -17.98
C SER A 4 39.06 58.60 -17.67
N LEU A 5 39.98 57.71 -17.32
CA LEU A 5 39.75 56.33 -16.98
C LEU A 5 39.10 56.13 -15.60
N LEU A 6 39.29 57.04 -14.66
CA LEU A 6 38.69 57.03 -13.31
C LEU A 6 37.16 57.32 -13.35
N ASN A 7 36.77 58.24 -14.25
CA ASN A 7 35.36 58.62 -14.41
C ASN A 7 34.55 57.58 -15.12
N VAL A 8 35.12 56.83 -16.08
CA VAL A 8 34.44 55.73 -16.77
C VAL A 8 34.21 54.55 -15.82
N LYS A 9 35.17 54.21 -14.94
CA LYS A 9 34.97 53.15 -13.92
C LYS A 9 33.86 53.47 -12.90
N LYS A 10 33.75 54.73 -12.46
CA LYS A 10 32.68 55.18 -11.55
C LYS A 10 31.32 55.16 -12.21
N ILE A 11 31.20 55.50 -13.49
CA ILE A 11 29.95 55.44 -14.26
C ILE A 11 29.52 53.98 -14.48
N ILE A 12 30.45 53.09 -14.80
CA ILE A 12 30.15 51.65 -14.97
C ILE A 12 29.74 51.03 -13.63
N GLN A 13 30.38 51.33 -12.51
CA GLN A 13 29.99 50.85 -11.19
C GLN A 13 28.60 51.36 -10.75
N SER A 14 28.26 52.63 -11.06
CA SER A 14 26.93 53.20 -10.77
C SER A 14 25.85 52.59 -11.66
N LEU A 15 26.12 52.25 -12.92
CA LEU A 15 25.19 51.56 -13.81
C LEU A 15 24.97 50.11 -13.42
N ILE A 16 26.01 49.39 -12.96
CA ILE A 16 25.87 48.01 -12.47
C ILE A 16 25.08 47.98 -11.15
N PHE A 17 25.27 48.97 -10.27
CA PHE A 17 24.50 49.07 -9.02
C PHE A 17 23.04 49.45 -9.27
N MET A 18 22.74 50.26 -10.30
CA MET A 18 21.37 50.59 -10.70
C MET A 18 20.62 49.41 -11.36
N PHE A 19 21.33 48.51 -12.08
CA PHE A 19 20.75 47.31 -12.64
C PHE A 19 20.49 46.22 -11.59
N LEU A 20 21.31 46.16 -10.53
CA LEU A 20 21.13 45.19 -9.43
C LEU A 20 20.01 45.59 -8.45
N VAL A 21 19.66 46.89 -8.37
CA VAL A 21 18.58 47.36 -7.49
C VAL A 21 17.21 47.32 -8.19
N ASN A 22 17.15 47.35 -9.54
CA ASN A 22 15.89 47.26 -10.28
C ASN A 22 15.47 45.83 -10.66
N SER A 23 16.32 44.80 -10.43
CA SER A 23 15.94 43.42 -10.65
C SER A 23 15.35 42.73 -9.41
N CYS A 24 15.20 43.46 -8.29
CA CYS A 24 14.64 42.90 -7.04
C CYS A 24 13.16 43.25 -6.79
N SER A 25 12.42 43.77 -7.78
CA SER A 25 11.04 44.22 -7.55
C SER A 25 9.99 43.70 -8.55
N VAL A 26 10.25 42.54 -9.20
CA VAL A 26 9.19 41.80 -9.87
C VAL A 26 9.36 40.30 -9.56
N ILE A 27 9.30 39.94 -8.28
CA ILE A 27 8.70 38.65 -7.93
C ILE A 27 7.22 38.96 -7.96
N PRO A 28 6.47 38.46 -8.94
CA PRO A 28 5.04 38.48 -8.78
C PRO A 28 4.76 37.73 -7.48
N HIS A 29 4.18 38.42 -6.49
CA HIS A 29 3.49 37.77 -5.41
C HIS A 29 2.43 36.87 -6.05
N PHE A 30 2.81 35.63 -6.36
CA PHE A 30 1.88 34.53 -6.45
C PHE A 30 1.38 34.24 -5.02
N SER A 31 0.74 35.23 -4.39
CA SER A 31 -0.31 34.92 -3.44
C SER A 31 -1.54 34.49 -4.27
N LYS A 32 -1.43 33.36 -4.97
CA LYS A 32 -2.59 32.54 -5.12
C LYS A 32 -3.05 32.27 -3.70
N THR A 33 -4.18 32.83 -3.32
CA THR A 33 -5.09 32.17 -2.39
C THR A 33 -5.27 30.76 -2.92
N LEU A 34 -4.33 29.86 -2.61
CA LEU A 34 -4.57 28.45 -2.55
C LEU A 34 -5.75 28.36 -1.59
N GLY A 35 -6.94 28.07 -2.11
CA GLY A 35 -8.07 27.73 -1.28
C GLY A 35 -7.51 26.81 -0.21
N LYS A 36 -7.90 27.05 1.03
CA LYS A 36 -7.44 26.28 2.18
C LYS A 36 -7.87 24.83 1.91
N TYR A 37 -7.04 24.08 1.19
CA TYR A 37 -7.27 22.65 0.99
C TYR A 37 -7.09 22.02 2.37
N ASP A 38 -8.18 21.53 2.92
CA ASP A 38 -8.14 20.89 4.22
C ASP A 38 -7.36 19.58 4.09
N LYS A 39 -6.14 19.56 4.66
CA LYS A 39 -5.32 18.36 4.76
C LYS A 39 -6.14 17.28 5.48
N THR A 40 -6.14 16.08 4.95
CA THR A 40 -6.78 14.94 5.62
C THR A 40 -6.18 14.77 7.02
N GLU A 41 -7.04 14.59 8.00
CA GLU A 41 -6.67 14.21 9.35
C GLU A 41 -6.96 12.73 9.55
N THR A 42 -5.93 11.96 9.86
CA THR A 42 -6.06 10.52 10.14
C THR A 42 -6.86 10.29 11.41
N GLY A 43 -7.29 9.05 11.67
CA GLY A 43 -7.90 8.69 12.94
C GLY A 43 -6.99 9.01 14.13
N LEU A 44 -5.67 8.93 13.95
CA LEU A 44 -4.70 9.35 14.97
C LEU A 44 -4.79 10.86 15.26
N ASP A 45 -4.89 11.70 14.22
CA ASP A 45 -5.03 13.16 14.39
C ASP A 45 -6.32 13.51 15.14
N VAL A 46 -7.42 12.84 14.80
CA VAL A 46 -8.73 13.05 15.44
C VAL A 46 -8.69 12.65 16.91
N LEU A 47 -8.13 11.47 17.20
CA LEU A 47 -7.97 10.96 18.56
C LEU A 47 -7.06 11.86 19.39
N TYR A 48 -5.94 12.33 18.83
CA TYR A 48 -5.04 13.26 19.51
C TYR A 48 -5.72 14.59 19.85
N LYS A 49 -6.51 15.13 18.91
CA LYS A 49 -7.28 16.38 19.14
C LYS A 49 -8.35 16.24 20.22
N SER A 50 -8.96 15.06 20.40
CA SER A 50 -9.89 14.78 21.48
C SER A 50 -9.18 14.51 22.82
N ASN A 51 -7.86 14.66 22.87
CA ASN A 51 -7.04 14.30 24.02
C ASN A 51 -7.26 12.84 24.45
N PHE A 52 -7.32 11.92 23.44
CA PHE A 52 -7.47 10.47 23.62
C PHE A 52 -8.69 10.02 24.44
N ASP A 53 -9.79 10.74 24.34
CA ASP A 53 -10.97 10.62 25.20
C ASP A 53 -11.49 9.18 25.37
N ILE A 54 -11.58 8.41 24.27
CA ILE A 54 -12.05 7.00 24.28
C ILE A 54 -11.07 6.01 24.91
N LEU A 55 -9.82 6.42 25.14
CA LEU A 55 -8.74 5.57 25.65
C LEU A 55 -8.35 5.92 27.11
N LYS A 56 -8.90 6.97 27.69
CA LYS A 56 -8.56 7.42 29.05
C LYS A 56 -8.74 6.35 30.08
N GLY A 57 -7.71 6.15 30.92
CA GLY A 57 -7.71 5.18 32.01
C GLY A 57 -7.63 3.72 31.58
N LYS A 58 -7.49 3.43 30.26
CA LYS A 58 -7.35 2.08 29.73
C LYS A 58 -5.88 1.70 29.55
N ARG A 59 -5.59 0.39 29.74
CA ARG A 59 -4.29 -0.20 29.42
C ARG A 59 -4.25 -0.59 27.95
N ILE A 60 -3.28 -0.05 27.21
CA ILE A 60 -3.27 -0.09 25.76
C ILE A 60 -2.22 -1.05 25.23
N GLY A 61 -2.60 -1.89 24.26
CA GLY A 61 -1.71 -2.54 23.32
C GLY A 61 -1.77 -1.83 21.98
N LEU A 62 -0.68 -1.26 21.51
CA LEU A 62 -0.63 -0.52 20.24
C LEU A 62 -0.07 -1.41 19.13
N ILE A 63 -0.88 -1.67 18.10
CA ILE A 63 -0.48 -2.39 16.88
C ILE A 63 -0.06 -1.35 15.85
N THR A 64 1.23 -1.22 15.59
CA THR A 64 1.77 -0.15 14.76
C THR A 64 3.13 -0.49 14.15
N ASN A 65 3.58 0.37 13.25
CA ASN A 65 4.91 0.38 12.65
C ASN A 65 5.33 1.82 12.31
N GLN A 66 6.40 2.00 11.51
CA GLN A 66 6.92 3.30 11.07
C GLN A 66 5.88 4.19 10.36
N THR A 67 4.76 3.64 9.90
CA THR A 67 3.69 4.42 9.23
C THR A 67 2.69 5.02 10.20
N GLY A 68 2.75 4.67 11.48
CA GLY A 68 1.87 5.17 12.54
C GLY A 68 2.20 6.62 12.94
N LEU A 69 2.07 7.56 12.00
CA LEU A 69 2.38 8.98 12.19
C LEU A 69 1.11 9.82 12.07
N ASN A 70 1.09 10.92 12.79
CA ASN A 70 0.09 11.97 12.57
C ASN A 70 0.43 12.80 11.33
N LYS A 71 -0.45 13.72 10.95
CA LYS A 71 -0.26 14.62 9.79
C LYS A 71 1.00 15.50 9.85
N ASP A 72 1.57 15.68 11.04
CA ASP A 72 2.76 16.49 11.31
C ASP A 72 4.02 15.62 11.48
N LEU A 73 3.95 14.34 11.10
CA LEU A 73 5.01 13.33 11.12
C LEU A 73 5.52 12.98 12.54
N ILE A 74 4.66 13.12 13.56
CA ILE A 74 4.97 12.67 14.91
C ILE A 74 4.48 11.23 15.06
N GLN A 75 5.35 10.34 15.58
CA GLN A 75 5.03 8.94 15.82
C GLN A 75 3.89 8.79 16.84
N ASN A 76 2.98 7.88 16.57
CA ASN A 76 1.87 7.58 17.46
C ASN A 76 2.35 7.13 18.86
N ILE A 77 3.41 6.30 18.91
CA ILE A 77 4.00 5.87 20.18
C ILE A 77 4.44 7.07 21.04
N ASP A 78 5.06 8.09 20.42
CA ASP A 78 5.47 9.29 21.16
C ASP A 78 4.27 10.08 21.66
N LEU A 79 3.22 10.23 20.84
CA LEU A 79 1.97 10.89 21.25
C LEU A 79 1.28 10.17 22.41
N PHE A 80 1.26 8.83 22.37
CA PHE A 80 0.65 8.01 23.41
C PHE A 80 1.45 8.06 24.72
N LEU A 81 2.78 7.92 24.66
CA LEU A 81 3.65 7.94 25.85
C LEU A 81 3.74 9.31 26.53
N ASN A 82 3.55 10.40 25.77
CA ASN A 82 3.55 11.76 26.31
C ASN A 82 2.20 12.17 26.92
N SER A 83 1.16 11.33 26.83
CA SER A 83 -0.14 11.57 27.47
C SER A 83 -0.20 10.96 28.87
N ASN A 84 -0.50 11.78 29.88
CA ASN A 84 -0.64 11.30 31.26
C ASN A 84 -1.87 10.41 31.49
N ASP A 85 -2.84 10.43 30.58
CA ASP A 85 -4.11 9.70 30.68
C ASP A 85 -4.04 8.32 29.99
N ILE A 86 -2.89 7.98 29.38
CA ILE A 86 -2.69 6.77 28.56
C ILE A 86 -1.67 5.84 29.23
N ASP A 87 -2.01 4.56 29.36
CA ASP A 87 -1.13 3.52 29.90
C ASP A 87 -0.77 2.48 28.80
N VAL A 88 0.30 2.74 28.07
CA VAL A 88 0.79 1.81 27.02
C VAL A 88 1.51 0.64 27.67
N LYS A 89 1.01 -0.58 27.49
CA LYS A 89 1.56 -1.82 28.07
C LYS A 89 2.44 -2.60 27.10
N ALA A 90 2.14 -2.56 25.81
CA ALA A 90 2.89 -3.28 24.80
C ALA A 90 2.70 -2.67 23.41
N ILE A 91 3.71 -2.88 22.58
CA ILE A 91 3.67 -2.59 21.15
C ILE A 91 3.63 -3.91 20.39
N PHE A 92 2.82 -3.97 19.33
CA PHE A 92 2.71 -5.12 18.45
C PHE A 92 3.09 -4.68 17.03
N SER A 93 4.12 -5.30 16.46
CA SER A 93 4.60 -4.95 15.12
C SER A 93 4.19 -6.01 14.09
N PRO A 94 3.73 -5.58 12.89
CA PRO A 94 3.40 -6.49 11.78
C PRO A 94 4.66 -7.00 11.08
N GLU A 95 4.48 -7.62 9.90
CA GLU A 95 5.55 -7.91 8.94
C GLU A 95 6.38 -6.65 8.69
N HIS A 96 7.66 -6.81 8.40
CA HIS A 96 8.69 -5.76 8.29
C HIS A 96 9.12 -5.12 9.63
N GLY A 97 8.45 -5.44 10.75
CA GLY A 97 8.82 -4.96 12.09
C GLY A 97 8.33 -3.55 12.38
N PHE A 98 8.67 -3.06 13.56
CA PHE A 98 8.27 -1.72 14.01
C PHE A 98 8.88 -0.61 13.13
N GLU A 99 10.15 -0.75 12.75
CA GLU A 99 10.87 0.21 11.92
C GLU A 99 10.60 0.04 10.40
N GLY A 100 9.90 -1.02 9.99
CA GLY A 100 9.60 -1.30 8.59
C GLY A 100 10.82 -1.69 7.73
N THR A 101 11.93 -2.06 8.34
CA THR A 101 13.22 -2.27 7.65
C THR A 101 13.50 -3.71 7.23
N GLU A 102 12.74 -4.65 7.76
CA GLU A 102 12.98 -6.06 7.54
C GLU A 102 12.44 -6.54 6.20
N VAL A 103 13.18 -7.42 5.55
CA VAL A 103 12.76 -7.98 4.25
C VAL A 103 11.51 -8.84 4.40
N ALA A 104 10.69 -8.90 3.34
CA ALA A 104 9.46 -9.68 3.32
C ALA A 104 9.72 -11.15 3.68
N GLY A 105 8.84 -11.74 4.49
CA GLY A 105 8.92 -13.14 4.92
C GLY A 105 9.90 -13.43 6.06
N LYS A 106 10.72 -12.47 6.49
CA LYS A 106 11.66 -12.67 7.62
C LYS A 106 10.90 -12.74 8.94
N LYS A 107 11.09 -13.83 9.69
CA LYS A 107 10.54 -13.98 11.05
C LYS A 107 11.26 -13.07 12.03
N LEU A 108 10.50 -12.39 12.86
CA LEU A 108 11.02 -11.44 13.85
C LEU A 108 10.80 -11.96 15.27
N GLU A 109 11.72 -11.57 16.17
CA GLU A 109 11.63 -11.91 17.59
C GLU A 109 11.06 -10.75 18.41
N ASP A 110 10.47 -11.09 19.57
CA ASP A 110 10.04 -10.11 20.55
C ASP A 110 11.25 -9.39 21.13
N LYS A 111 11.10 -8.10 21.43
CA LYS A 111 12.15 -7.28 22.07
C LYS A 111 11.56 -6.57 23.29
N LYS A 112 12.39 -6.32 24.29
CA LYS A 112 12.07 -5.45 25.40
C LYS A 112 12.98 -4.23 25.32
N ASP A 113 12.37 -3.05 25.34
CA ASP A 113 13.14 -1.82 25.47
C ASP A 113 13.49 -1.61 26.95
N GLU A 114 14.80 -1.59 27.24
CA GLU A 114 15.30 -1.47 28.61
C GLU A 114 15.05 -0.07 29.21
N SER A 115 14.93 0.95 28.36
CA SER A 115 14.77 2.34 28.79
C SER A 115 13.35 2.63 29.24
N SER A 116 12.34 2.22 28.49
CA SER A 116 10.92 2.41 28.77
C SER A 116 10.28 1.23 29.51
N GLY A 117 10.91 0.06 29.48
CA GLY A 117 10.35 -1.20 29.98
C GLY A 117 9.26 -1.81 29.08
N LEU A 118 8.94 -1.17 27.95
CA LEU A 118 7.94 -1.64 27.01
C LEU A 118 8.37 -2.93 26.30
N VAL A 119 7.40 -3.79 26.06
CA VAL A 119 7.62 -5.02 25.27
C VAL A 119 7.12 -4.82 23.86
N PHE A 120 7.96 -5.09 22.88
CA PHE A 120 7.65 -5.11 21.45
C PHE A 120 7.44 -6.55 21.03
N TYR A 121 6.19 -6.93 20.82
CA TYR A 121 5.82 -8.25 20.30
C TYR A 121 5.78 -8.25 18.78
N SER A 122 6.37 -9.27 18.16
CA SER A 122 6.26 -9.48 16.72
C SER A 122 5.02 -10.32 16.39
N LEU A 123 4.15 -9.77 15.54
CA LEU A 123 3.05 -10.50 14.91
C LEU A 123 3.47 -11.11 13.54
N TYR A 124 4.76 -11.20 13.29
CA TYR A 124 5.35 -11.90 12.14
C TYR A 124 6.55 -12.78 12.54
N GLY A 125 6.44 -13.43 13.69
CA GLY A 125 7.46 -14.26 14.30
C GLY A 125 6.94 -15.65 14.62
N LYS A 126 7.02 -15.98 15.90
CA LYS A 126 6.50 -17.24 16.46
C LYS A 126 4.97 -17.34 16.33
N THR A 127 4.29 -16.22 16.38
CA THR A 127 2.85 -16.12 16.17
C THR A 127 2.51 -14.98 15.22
N LYS A 128 1.36 -15.08 14.55
CA LYS A 128 0.77 -14.01 13.73
C LYS A 128 -0.48 -13.41 14.39
N LYS A 129 -0.89 -13.99 15.52
CA LYS A 129 -2.04 -13.56 16.33
C LYS A 129 -1.55 -13.27 17.74
N PRO A 130 -1.94 -12.16 18.37
CA PRO A 130 -1.67 -11.92 19.80
C PRO A 130 -2.15 -13.10 20.65
N THR A 131 -1.32 -13.54 21.58
CA THR A 131 -1.68 -14.63 22.51
C THR A 131 -2.36 -14.07 23.76
N THR A 132 -3.13 -14.90 24.47
CA THR A 132 -3.74 -14.54 25.75
C THR A 132 -2.70 -14.01 26.76
N LYS A 133 -1.48 -14.56 26.73
CA LYS A 133 -0.40 -14.08 27.61
C LYS A 133 0.02 -12.63 27.27
N MET A 134 0.09 -12.29 25.99
CA MET A 134 0.44 -10.93 25.53
C MET A 134 -0.67 -9.92 25.90
N LEU A 135 -1.93 -10.37 25.94
CA LEU A 135 -3.11 -9.52 26.20
C LEU A 135 -3.53 -9.41 27.67
N ARG A 136 -2.88 -10.14 28.59
CA ARG A 136 -3.31 -10.26 29.99
C ARG A 136 -3.56 -8.92 30.71
N ASN A 137 -2.81 -7.89 30.40
CA ASN A 137 -2.87 -6.58 31.03
C ASN A 137 -3.29 -5.48 30.05
N ILE A 138 -4.07 -5.82 29.04
CA ILE A 138 -4.52 -4.91 28.00
C ILE A 138 -6.05 -4.86 28.02
N ASP A 139 -6.60 -3.65 28.09
CA ASP A 139 -8.05 -3.40 28.04
C ASP A 139 -8.49 -3.13 26.60
N VAL A 140 -7.61 -2.52 25.79
CA VAL A 140 -7.88 -2.16 24.39
C VAL A 140 -6.67 -2.37 23.51
N LEU A 141 -6.88 -3.00 22.36
CA LEU A 141 -5.91 -3.03 21.26
C LEU A 141 -6.23 -1.89 20.28
N VAL A 142 -5.25 -1.04 20.01
CA VAL A 142 -5.36 0.06 19.06
C VAL A 142 -4.57 -0.31 17.81
N PHE A 143 -5.20 -0.31 16.65
CA PHE A 143 -4.57 -0.55 15.35
C PHE A 143 -4.35 0.77 14.61
N ASP A 144 -3.10 1.10 14.30
CA ASP A 144 -2.71 2.31 13.60
C ASP A 144 -1.56 2.04 12.62
N ILE A 145 -1.88 1.56 11.42
CA ILE A 145 -0.94 1.21 10.35
C ILE A 145 -1.52 1.68 9.01
N GLN A 146 -0.68 2.27 8.16
CA GLN A 146 -1.04 2.58 6.78
C GLN A 146 -1.01 1.31 5.92
N ASP A 147 -2.16 0.86 5.45
CA ASP A 147 -2.30 -0.19 4.44
C ASP A 147 -2.24 0.39 3.02
N ILE A 148 -2.16 -0.48 2.01
CA ILE A 148 -2.07 -0.07 0.60
C ILE A 148 -3.29 -0.45 -0.26
N GLY A 149 -4.35 -1.00 0.33
CA GLY A 149 -5.60 -1.29 -0.36
C GLY A 149 -5.60 -2.57 -1.21
N ILE A 150 -4.62 -3.47 -1.02
CA ILE A 150 -4.44 -4.71 -1.78
C ILE A 150 -4.59 -5.91 -0.86
N ARG A 151 -5.46 -6.88 -1.27
CA ARG A 151 -5.75 -8.10 -0.48
C ARG A 151 -4.50 -8.88 -0.07
N SER A 152 -3.50 -8.96 -0.93
CA SER A 152 -2.27 -9.70 -0.68
C SER A 152 -1.29 -8.99 0.25
N TYR A 153 -1.57 -7.74 0.64
CA TYR A 153 -0.75 -7.01 1.60
C TYR A 153 -1.13 -7.40 3.04
N THR A 154 -0.17 -7.81 3.84
CA THR A 154 -0.41 -8.61 5.06
C THR A 154 -0.96 -7.85 6.26
N TYR A 155 -0.97 -6.52 6.23
CA TYR A 155 -1.39 -5.70 7.39
C TYR A 155 -2.86 -5.90 7.75
N ILE A 156 -3.74 -6.08 6.75
CA ILE A 156 -5.14 -6.41 6.99
C ILE A 156 -5.34 -7.80 7.61
N SER A 157 -4.46 -8.75 7.29
CA SER A 157 -4.45 -10.08 7.91
C SER A 157 -4.03 -10.01 9.37
N THR A 158 -3.01 -9.19 9.68
CA THR A 158 -2.59 -8.89 11.05
C THR A 158 -3.73 -8.23 11.84
N MET A 159 -4.41 -7.24 11.26
CA MET A 159 -5.57 -6.57 11.86
C MET A 159 -6.66 -7.56 12.25
N GLY A 160 -7.13 -8.36 11.31
CA GLY A 160 -8.23 -9.28 11.60
C GLY A 160 -7.85 -10.43 12.54
N LEU A 161 -6.59 -10.90 12.55
CA LEU A 161 -6.12 -11.86 13.56
C LEU A 161 -6.07 -11.22 14.96
N ALA A 162 -5.69 -9.94 15.05
CA ALA A 162 -5.70 -9.21 16.31
C ALA A 162 -7.13 -8.93 16.80
N MET A 163 -8.07 -8.61 15.91
CA MET A 163 -9.49 -8.49 16.24
C MET A 163 -10.04 -9.79 16.84
N ARG A 164 -9.71 -10.94 16.23
CA ARG A 164 -10.10 -12.26 16.76
C ARG A 164 -9.48 -12.55 18.13
N ALA A 165 -8.20 -12.18 18.32
CA ALA A 165 -7.55 -12.31 19.62
C ALA A 165 -8.21 -11.40 20.69
N ALA A 166 -8.63 -10.21 20.30
CA ALA A 166 -9.36 -9.29 21.16
C ALA A 166 -10.70 -9.90 21.62
N ALA A 167 -11.48 -10.45 20.69
CA ALA A 167 -12.73 -11.17 21.00
C ALA A 167 -12.53 -12.34 21.97
N GLU A 168 -11.52 -13.19 21.71
CA GLU A 168 -11.20 -14.35 22.54
C GLU A 168 -10.78 -13.99 23.99
N ASN A 169 -10.33 -12.75 24.22
CA ASN A 169 -9.80 -12.30 25.52
C ASN A 169 -10.62 -11.17 26.15
N ASN A 170 -11.80 -10.83 25.63
CA ASN A 170 -12.64 -9.72 26.06
C ASN A 170 -11.89 -8.38 26.11
N VAL A 171 -11.05 -8.12 25.10
CA VAL A 171 -10.31 -6.88 24.87
C VAL A 171 -11.05 -6.06 23.82
N GLU A 172 -11.21 -4.77 24.04
CA GLU A 172 -11.75 -3.87 23.01
C GLU A 172 -10.77 -3.71 21.86
N PHE A 173 -11.29 -3.40 20.65
CA PHE A 173 -10.46 -3.15 19.47
C PHE A 173 -10.80 -1.79 18.86
N VAL A 174 -9.80 -0.95 18.70
CA VAL A 174 -9.95 0.39 18.11
C VAL A 174 -9.10 0.49 16.86
N VAL A 175 -9.69 0.94 15.75
CA VAL A 175 -8.96 1.24 14.52
C VAL A 175 -8.86 2.76 14.37
N LEU A 176 -7.64 3.28 14.29
CA LEU A 176 -7.37 4.66 13.89
C LEU A 176 -7.29 4.68 12.36
N ASP A 177 -8.37 5.14 11.73
CA ASP A 177 -8.53 4.97 10.28
C ASP A 177 -7.56 5.83 9.46
N ARG A 178 -7.16 5.32 8.31
CA ARG A 178 -6.20 5.93 7.38
C ARG A 178 -6.68 5.85 5.94
N PRO A 179 -6.26 6.79 5.05
CA PRO A 179 -6.65 6.77 3.65
C PRO A 179 -6.29 5.45 2.96
N ASN A 180 -7.20 4.92 2.14
CA ASN A 180 -6.81 3.92 1.18
C ASN A 180 -6.06 4.61 0.03
N PRO A 181 -4.79 4.27 -0.27
CA PRO A 181 -4.01 4.94 -1.31
C PRO A 181 -4.60 4.83 -2.72
N LEU A 182 -5.33 3.76 -2.97
CA LEU A 182 -6.01 3.49 -4.24
C LEU A 182 -7.38 4.19 -4.35
N GLY A 183 -7.77 4.94 -3.33
CA GLY A 183 -9.10 5.53 -3.19
C GLY A 183 -10.15 4.55 -2.67
N GLY A 184 -11.34 5.06 -2.39
CA GLY A 184 -12.46 4.26 -1.89
C GLY A 184 -13.43 3.77 -2.97
N LEU A 185 -13.25 4.22 -4.23
CA LEU A 185 -14.14 3.86 -5.34
C LEU A 185 -13.62 2.67 -6.16
N ARG A 186 -12.33 2.36 -6.06
CA ARG A 186 -11.69 1.31 -6.85
C ARG A 186 -11.89 -0.05 -6.19
N VAL A 187 -12.64 -0.92 -6.87
CA VAL A 187 -12.81 -2.33 -6.50
C VAL A 187 -12.49 -3.18 -7.73
N GLU A 188 -11.45 -4.05 -7.65
CA GLU A 188 -10.96 -4.79 -8.80
C GLU A 188 -10.49 -6.20 -8.39
N GLY A 189 -10.55 -7.12 -9.36
CA GLY A 189 -10.10 -8.49 -9.20
C GLY A 189 -11.15 -9.39 -8.54
N ASN A 190 -10.89 -10.68 -8.56
CA ASN A 190 -11.79 -11.71 -8.02
C ASN A 190 -11.92 -11.65 -6.50
N ILE A 191 -13.04 -12.10 -5.98
CA ILE A 191 -13.17 -12.49 -4.57
C ILE A 191 -12.27 -13.71 -4.33
N LEU A 192 -11.56 -13.71 -3.18
CA LEU A 192 -10.70 -14.84 -2.82
C LEU A 192 -11.51 -16.12 -2.64
N ASP A 193 -11.11 -17.17 -3.36
CA ASP A 193 -11.57 -18.54 -3.09
C ASP A 193 -11.00 -19.02 -1.74
N VAL A 194 -11.90 -19.42 -0.84
CA VAL A 194 -11.55 -19.87 0.53
C VAL A 194 -10.54 -21.03 0.51
N ALA A 195 -10.50 -21.82 -0.55
CA ALA A 195 -9.52 -22.91 -0.72
C ALA A 195 -8.06 -22.39 -0.86
N THR A 196 -7.87 -21.11 -1.27
CA THR A 196 -6.56 -20.47 -1.35
C THR A 196 -6.18 -19.67 -0.12
N LYS A 197 -7.05 -19.67 0.90
CA LYS A 197 -6.88 -18.89 2.13
C LYS A 197 -5.49 -19.04 2.74
N SER A 198 -4.85 -17.91 3.02
CA SER A 198 -3.51 -17.85 3.60
C SER A 198 -3.29 -16.50 4.29
N PHE A 199 -2.10 -16.28 4.85
CA PHE A 199 -1.79 -14.99 5.46
C PHE A 199 -1.70 -13.83 4.44
N ILE A 200 -1.33 -14.11 3.18
CA ILE A 200 -1.34 -13.14 2.08
C ILE A 200 -2.69 -13.07 1.33
N GLY A 201 -3.73 -13.67 1.87
CA GLY A 201 -5.09 -13.68 1.35
C GLY A 201 -5.98 -14.36 2.36
N MET A 202 -6.40 -13.61 3.39
CA MET A 202 -7.09 -14.22 4.54
C MET A 202 -8.61 -14.16 4.42
N TYR A 203 -9.12 -13.14 3.73
CA TYR A 203 -10.54 -12.83 3.70
C TYR A 203 -11.11 -12.94 2.28
N PRO A 204 -12.38 -13.39 2.12
CA PRO A 204 -13.06 -13.46 0.82
C PRO A 204 -13.48 -12.05 0.37
N ILE A 205 -12.51 -11.26 -0.05
CA ILE A 205 -12.66 -9.90 -0.58
C ILE A 205 -11.98 -9.81 -1.95
N PRO A 206 -12.32 -8.83 -2.80
CA PRO A 206 -11.64 -8.58 -4.07
C PRO A 206 -10.14 -8.28 -3.89
N TYR A 207 -9.37 -8.42 -4.96
CA TYR A 207 -7.92 -8.14 -4.92
C TYR A 207 -7.63 -6.68 -4.53
N VAL A 208 -8.40 -5.74 -5.09
CA VAL A 208 -8.50 -4.34 -4.62
C VAL A 208 -9.88 -4.17 -4.04
N TYR A 209 -9.98 -3.85 -2.77
CA TYR A 209 -11.25 -3.93 -2.04
C TYR A 209 -11.94 -2.57 -1.80
N GLY A 210 -11.31 -1.44 -2.10
CA GLY A 210 -11.91 -0.11 -2.07
C GLY A 210 -12.47 0.35 -0.70
N LEU A 211 -11.98 -0.21 0.39
CA LEU A 211 -12.34 0.17 1.76
C LEU A 211 -11.11 0.76 2.48
N THR A 212 -11.35 1.64 3.45
CA THR A 212 -10.31 1.99 4.43
C THR A 212 -10.09 0.83 5.41
N CYS A 213 -9.03 0.88 6.23
CA CYS A 213 -8.82 -0.13 7.27
C CYS A 213 -9.98 -0.19 8.26
N GLY A 214 -10.55 0.96 8.64
CA GLY A 214 -11.70 1.03 9.53
C GLY A 214 -12.95 0.41 8.92
N GLU A 215 -13.25 0.74 7.66
CA GLU A 215 -14.38 0.15 6.92
C GLU A 215 -14.20 -1.37 6.73
N LEU A 216 -12.97 -1.80 6.42
CA LEU A 216 -12.65 -3.22 6.28
C LEU A 216 -12.75 -3.98 7.61
N ALA A 217 -12.34 -3.36 8.72
CA ALA A 217 -12.50 -3.94 10.04
C ALA A 217 -13.99 -4.17 10.37
N LEU A 218 -14.85 -3.18 10.09
CA LEU A 218 -16.30 -3.31 10.24
C LEU A 218 -16.86 -4.43 9.36
N PHE A 219 -16.44 -4.50 8.09
CA PHE A 219 -16.85 -5.55 7.17
C PHE A 219 -16.44 -6.93 7.68
N ILE A 220 -15.18 -7.11 8.08
CA ILE A 220 -14.67 -8.39 8.61
C ILE A 220 -15.44 -8.81 9.87
N ASN A 221 -15.65 -7.88 10.80
CA ASN A 221 -16.31 -8.15 12.07
C ASN A 221 -17.78 -8.59 11.88
N ASN A 222 -18.48 -8.04 10.88
CA ASN A 222 -19.91 -8.25 10.72
C ASN A 222 -20.29 -9.29 9.65
N GLU A 223 -19.53 -9.39 8.55
CA GLU A 223 -19.87 -10.26 7.43
C GLU A 223 -19.03 -11.56 7.43
N ILE A 224 -17.82 -11.55 8.03
CA ILE A 224 -16.90 -12.70 7.94
C ILE A 224 -16.79 -13.46 9.27
N PHE A 225 -16.73 -12.75 10.40
CA PHE A 225 -16.60 -13.37 11.70
C PHE A 225 -17.92 -13.98 12.15
N LYS A 226 -17.85 -15.17 12.76
CA LYS A 226 -18.99 -15.76 13.48
C LYS A 226 -19.26 -14.95 14.74
N GLU A 227 -20.47 -15.10 15.31
CA GLU A 227 -20.90 -14.31 16.47
C GLU A 227 -19.90 -14.36 17.64
N ASN A 228 -19.36 -15.54 17.91
CA ASN A 228 -18.37 -15.75 18.98
C ASN A 228 -16.95 -15.33 18.62
N GLU A 229 -16.70 -14.82 17.41
CA GLU A 229 -15.42 -14.30 16.94
C GLU A 229 -15.42 -12.77 16.83
N LYS A 230 -16.60 -12.12 16.99
CA LYS A 230 -16.76 -10.67 16.91
C LYS A 230 -16.19 -9.99 18.13
N CYS A 231 -15.40 -8.95 17.91
CA CYS A 231 -14.89 -8.10 18.98
C CYS A 231 -15.76 -6.85 19.16
N ILE A 232 -15.65 -6.20 20.31
CA ILE A 232 -16.13 -4.83 20.51
C ILE A 232 -15.21 -3.93 19.70
N LEU A 233 -15.73 -3.40 18.58
CA LEU A 233 -14.97 -2.66 17.60
C LEU A 233 -15.42 -1.21 17.56
N GLU A 234 -14.46 -0.29 17.66
CA GLU A 234 -14.63 1.14 17.44
C GLU A 234 -13.70 1.61 16.30
N VAL A 235 -14.17 2.54 15.47
CA VAL A 235 -13.36 3.15 14.40
C VAL A 235 -13.33 4.66 14.61
N VAL A 236 -12.13 5.18 14.86
CA VAL A 236 -11.89 6.63 14.86
C VAL A 236 -11.74 7.10 13.42
N LYS A 237 -12.77 7.77 12.92
CA LYS A 237 -12.84 8.23 11.53
C LYS A 237 -11.83 9.33 11.24
N MET A 238 -11.42 9.39 9.97
CA MET A 238 -10.68 10.53 9.42
C MET A 238 -11.59 11.76 9.26
N ASN A 239 -10.98 12.95 9.26
CA ASN A 239 -11.60 14.16 8.77
C ASN A 239 -11.05 14.54 7.38
N HIS A 240 -11.88 15.18 6.56
CA HIS A 240 -11.49 15.70 5.24
C HIS A 240 -11.00 14.65 4.22
N TRP A 241 -11.38 13.39 4.40
CA TRP A 241 -11.21 12.35 3.40
C TRP A 241 -12.56 11.93 2.81
N SER A 242 -12.59 11.73 1.51
CA SER A 242 -13.73 11.20 0.75
C SER A 242 -13.25 10.07 -0.16
N ARG A 243 -14.18 9.22 -0.59
CA ARG A 243 -13.87 7.98 -1.32
C ARG A 243 -13.22 8.20 -2.69
N ASP A 244 -13.44 9.37 -3.31
CA ASP A 244 -12.84 9.79 -4.57
C ASP A 244 -11.38 10.24 -4.44
N LYS A 245 -10.89 10.48 -3.21
CA LYS A 245 -9.52 10.93 -2.97
C LYS A 245 -8.54 9.77 -3.05
N LEU A 246 -7.57 9.90 -3.96
CA LEU A 246 -6.33 9.14 -3.94
C LEU A 246 -5.37 9.72 -2.88
N PHE A 247 -4.29 9.00 -2.55
CA PHE A 247 -3.39 9.46 -1.48
C PHE A 247 -2.80 10.85 -1.73
N ASN A 248 -2.41 11.17 -2.97
CA ASN A 248 -1.89 12.50 -3.33
C ASN A 248 -2.88 13.65 -3.05
N ASN A 249 -4.19 13.37 -3.06
CA ASN A 249 -5.23 14.36 -2.76
C ASN A 249 -5.47 14.56 -1.25
N THR A 250 -4.81 13.78 -0.40
CA THR A 250 -4.90 13.89 1.06
C THR A 250 -3.97 14.96 1.64
N TYR A 251 -2.94 15.35 0.88
CA TYR A 251 -1.84 16.21 1.31
C TYR A 251 -1.03 15.64 2.50
N LEU A 252 -1.19 14.35 2.80
CA LEU A 252 -0.35 13.64 3.76
C LEU A 252 0.99 13.27 3.11
N SER A 253 2.03 13.18 3.92
CA SER A 253 3.33 12.68 3.47
C SER A 253 3.28 11.14 3.37
N TRP A 254 3.77 10.61 2.25
CA TRP A 254 3.93 9.17 2.11
C TRP A 254 5.10 8.66 2.94
N ILE A 255 4.86 7.65 3.73
CA ILE A 255 5.90 6.89 4.43
C ILE A 255 5.94 5.50 3.81
N PRO A 256 7.10 5.02 3.33
CA PRO A 256 7.21 3.68 2.78
C PRO A 256 6.61 2.64 3.72
N THR A 257 5.57 1.95 3.27
CA THR A 257 4.87 0.95 4.09
C THR A 257 5.66 -0.34 4.23
N SER A 258 6.52 -0.61 3.26
CA SER A 258 7.50 -1.70 3.24
C SER A 258 8.69 -1.31 2.34
N PRO A 259 9.81 -2.04 2.37
CA PRO A 259 11.02 -1.68 1.60
C PRO A 259 10.81 -1.51 0.09
N HIS A 260 9.81 -2.18 -0.49
CA HIS A 260 9.51 -2.10 -1.93
C HIS A 260 8.28 -1.26 -2.29
N VAL A 261 7.72 -0.52 -1.33
CA VAL A 261 6.62 0.44 -1.56
C VAL A 261 7.09 1.85 -1.21
N PRO A 262 8.06 2.41 -1.97
CA PRO A 262 8.77 3.64 -1.62
C PRO A 262 7.93 4.91 -1.79
N ASN A 263 6.89 4.89 -2.62
CA ASN A 263 6.08 6.08 -2.91
C ASN A 263 4.58 5.72 -3.04
N GLN A 264 3.75 6.73 -3.01
CA GLN A 264 2.29 6.62 -3.03
C GLN A 264 1.71 6.05 -4.34
N GLU A 265 2.50 6.00 -5.42
CA GLU A 265 2.08 5.44 -6.71
C GLU A 265 2.38 3.94 -6.80
N THR A 266 3.32 3.44 -5.99
CA THR A 266 3.71 2.02 -6.00
C THR A 266 2.53 1.06 -5.81
N PRO A 267 1.52 1.33 -4.98
CA PRO A 267 0.33 0.47 -4.86
C PRO A 267 -0.37 0.19 -6.20
N PHE A 268 -0.49 1.18 -7.09
CA PHE A 268 -1.11 0.99 -8.41
C PHE A 268 -0.32 0.02 -9.28
N TYR A 269 1.00 0.15 -9.28
CA TYR A 269 1.88 -0.75 -10.00
C TYR A 269 1.89 -2.16 -9.38
N MET A 270 1.82 -2.25 -8.04
CA MET A 270 1.77 -3.54 -7.35
C MET A 270 0.47 -4.31 -7.66
N VAL A 271 -0.67 -3.62 -7.82
CA VAL A 271 -1.89 -4.26 -8.33
C VAL A 271 -1.67 -4.84 -9.72
N SER A 272 -0.95 -4.11 -10.59
CA SER A 272 -0.79 -4.45 -12.01
C SER A 272 0.26 -5.53 -12.28
N THR A 273 1.17 -5.82 -11.34
CA THR A 273 2.32 -6.70 -11.60
C THR A 273 2.68 -7.63 -10.44
N GLY A 274 2.24 -7.31 -9.23
CA GLY A 274 2.75 -7.97 -8.01
C GLY A 274 2.57 -9.48 -8.02
N ALA A 275 1.40 -9.97 -8.43
CA ALA A 275 1.17 -11.41 -8.50
C ALA A 275 2.04 -12.11 -9.56
N LEU A 276 2.44 -11.42 -10.65
CA LEU A 276 3.38 -11.97 -11.63
C LEU A 276 4.76 -12.23 -11.02
N GLY A 277 5.19 -11.40 -10.08
CA GLY A 277 6.43 -11.61 -9.34
C GLY A 277 6.44 -12.91 -8.55
N GLU A 278 5.30 -13.34 -8.01
CA GLU A 278 5.15 -14.58 -7.26
C GLU A 278 5.39 -15.84 -8.11
N LEU A 279 5.24 -15.73 -9.43
CA LEU A 279 5.61 -16.84 -10.34
C LEU A 279 7.10 -17.15 -10.30
N GLY A 280 7.96 -16.22 -9.87
CA GLY A 280 9.41 -16.42 -9.79
C GLY A 280 10.08 -16.59 -11.16
N VAL A 281 9.44 -16.11 -12.24
CA VAL A 281 9.93 -16.17 -13.62
C VAL A 281 9.93 -14.82 -14.30
N PHE A 282 9.31 -13.80 -13.71
CA PHE A 282 9.37 -12.42 -14.17
C PHE A 282 10.02 -11.55 -13.10
N SER A 283 10.86 -10.64 -13.51
CA SER A 283 11.23 -9.50 -12.68
C SER A 283 10.13 -8.45 -12.78
N VAL A 284 9.56 -8.07 -11.64
CA VAL A 284 8.61 -6.96 -11.53
C VAL A 284 9.28 -5.68 -11.03
N GLY A 285 10.59 -5.55 -11.21
CA GLY A 285 11.37 -4.38 -10.80
C GLY A 285 11.85 -4.40 -9.35
N VAL A 286 11.45 -5.40 -8.55
CA VAL A 286 12.09 -5.66 -7.25
C VAL A 286 13.54 -6.04 -7.50
N GLY A 287 14.46 -5.33 -6.83
CA GLY A 287 15.90 -5.45 -7.10
C GLY A 287 16.42 -4.44 -8.13
N TYR A 288 15.57 -3.54 -8.60
CA TYR A 288 15.90 -2.41 -9.47
C TYR A 288 15.28 -1.12 -8.92
N THR A 289 15.47 0.00 -9.60
CA THR A 289 15.00 1.33 -9.14
C THR A 289 13.50 1.55 -9.22
N ASN A 290 12.77 0.68 -9.93
CA ASN A 290 11.35 0.83 -10.26
C ASN A 290 10.51 -0.38 -9.78
N PRO A 291 10.39 -0.61 -8.45
CA PRO A 291 9.64 -1.75 -7.95
C PRO A 291 8.19 -1.72 -8.44
N PHE A 292 7.75 -2.86 -8.98
CA PHE A 292 6.43 -3.12 -9.58
C PHE A 292 6.10 -2.35 -10.87
N GLN A 293 6.93 -1.41 -11.32
CA GLN A 293 6.66 -0.62 -12.52
C GLN A 293 7.03 -1.32 -13.84
N VAL A 294 7.66 -2.48 -13.78
CA VAL A 294 8.16 -3.21 -14.95
C VAL A 294 7.74 -4.67 -14.91
N ILE A 295 7.68 -5.30 -16.09
CA ILE A 295 7.60 -6.76 -16.21
C ILE A 295 8.63 -7.18 -17.22
N ALA A 296 9.62 -8.00 -16.81
CA ALA A 296 10.76 -8.34 -17.66
C ALA A 296 11.26 -9.78 -17.41
N ALA A 297 11.91 -10.35 -18.42
CA ALA A 297 12.60 -11.63 -18.34
C ALA A 297 13.70 -11.71 -19.41
N PRO A 298 14.71 -12.62 -19.28
CA PRO A 298 15.83 -12.71 -20.23
C PRO A 298 15.44 -13.03 -21.68
N TRP A 299 14.28 -13.64 -21.90
CA TRP A 299 13.80 -14.04 -23.23
C TRP A 299 12.84 -13.04 -23.88
N ILE A 300 12.46 -11.96 -23.17
CA ILE A 300 11.52 -10.99 -23.68
C ILE A 300 12.23 -9.96 -24.55
N ASP A 301 11.80 -9.86 -25.81
CA ASP A 301 12.11 -8.71 -26.67
C ASP A 301 11.28 -7.52 -26.20
N ALA A 302 11.95 -6.52 -25.64
CA ALA A 302 11.30 -5.36 -25.04
C ALA A 302 10.45 -4.56 -26.02
N LYS A 303 10.94 -4.40 -27.28
CA LYS A 303 10.24 -3.63 -28.30
C LYS A 303 9.00 -4.36 -28.78
N LEU A 304 9.13 -5.64 -29.12
CA LEU A 304 8.01 -6.45 -29.58
C LEU A 304 6.91 -6.58 -28.51
N MET A 305 7.29 -6.82 -27.25
CA MET A 305 6.33 -6.92 -26.16
C MET A 305 5.62 -5.59 -25.91
N SER A 306 6.36 -4.48 -25.94
CA SER A 306 5.78 -3.13 -25.80
C SER A 306 4.78 -2.83 -26.93
N GLU A 307 5.10 -3.15 -28.18
CA GLU A 307 4.17 -3.01 -29.29
C GLU A 307 2.88 -3.81 -29.09
N LYS A 308 2.99 -5.07 -28.67
CA LYS A 308 1.82 -5.93 -28.45
C LYS A 308 0.94 -5.41 -27.33
N MET A 309 1.54 -4.97 -26.21
CA MET A 309 0.78 -4.41 -25.11
C MET A 309 0.10 -3.08 -25.49
N ASN A 310 0.76 -2.19 -26.23
CA ASN A 310 0.16 -0.94 -26.68
C ASN A 310 -0.95 -1.17 -27.73
N ASN A 311 -0.85 -2.21 -28.58
CA ASN A 311 -1.90 -2.57 -29.53
C ASN A 311 -3.19 -3.09 -28.88
N LEU A 312 -3.21 -3.32 -27.56
CA LEU A 312 -4.44 -3.59 -26.82
C LEU A 312 -5.28 -2.32 -26.61
N GLU A 313 -4.72 -1.14 -26.89
CA GLU A 313 -5.38 0.17 -26.79
C GLU A 313 -6.06 0.41 -25.43
N ILE A 314 -5.43 -0.08 -24.34
CA ILE A 314 -5.96 0.11 -22.98
C ILE A 314 -5.83 1.58 -22.63
N ARG A 315 -6.97 2.25 -22.49
CA ARG A 315 -7.03 3.68 -22.16
C ARG A 315 -6.31 3.98 -20.84
N GLY A 316 -5.53 5.05 -20.81
CA GLY A 316 -4.88 5.55 -19.60
C GLY A 316 -3.57 4.86 -19.22
N VAL A 317 -3.06 3.94 -20.06
CA VAL A 317 -1.78 3.28 -19.86
C VAL A 317 -0.97 3.22 -21.14
N THR A 318 0.35 3.37 -21.00
CA THR A 318 1.32 3.19 -22.09
C THR A 318 2.44 2.27 -21.60
N PHE A 319 2.87 1.35 -22.46
CA PHE A 319 3.96 0.41 -22.19
C PHE A 319 5.21 0.86 -22.94
N ARG A 320 6.25 1.25 -22.23
CA ARG A 320 7.55 1.63 -22.79
C ARG A 320 8.48 0.41 -22.81
N PRO A 321 9.22 0.14 -23.93
CA PRO A 321 10.24 -0.89 -23.91
C PRO A 321 11.37 -0.51 -22.95
N ILE A 322 11.84 -1.48 -22.14
CA ILE A 322 12.95 -1.29 -21.20
C ILE A 322 13.89 -2.48 -21.19
N ASN A 323 15.19 -2.20 -21.11
CA ASN A 323 16.22 -3.18 -20.78
C ASN A 323 16.96 -2.70 -19.52
N PHE A 324 17.20 -3.60 -18.59
CA PHE A 324 17.88 -3.26 -17.33
C PHE A 324 18.55 -4.49 -16.69
N THR A 325 19.44 -4.23 -15.76
CA THR A 325 20.13 -5.26 -15.00
C THR A 325 19.75 -5.11 -13.52
N PRO A 326 19.02 -6.06 -12.92
CA PRO A 326 18.70 -6.03 -11.50
C PRO A 326 19.96 -6.12 -10.62
N TYR A 327 19.97 -5.38 -9.51
CA TYR A 327 21.07 -5.37 -8.53
C TYR A 327 20.97 -6.54 -7.54
N TYR A 328 19.75 -7.02 -7.29
CA TYR A 328 19.44 -8.18 -6.43
C TYR A 328 18.11 -8.84 -6.90
N ALA A 329 17.64 -9.86 -6.20
CA ALA A 329 16.47 -10.68 -6.53
C ALA A 329 16.67 -11.49 -7.81
N ILE A 330 15.55 -11.80 -8.49
CA ILE A 330 15.59 -12.62 -9.71
C ILE A 330 16.38 -11.91 -10.83
N TYR A 331 17.20 -12.66 -11.55
CA TYR A 331 18.04 -12.18 -12.65
C TYR A 331 19.10 -11.15 -12.26
N LYS A 332 19.51 -11.15 -10.98
CA LYS A 332 20.65 -10.34 -10.52
C LYS A 332 21.80 -10.42 -11.52
N ASP A 333 22.41 -9.27 -11.81
CA ASP A 333 23.58 -9.12 -12.71
C ASP A 333 23.33 -9.60 -14.16
N THR A 334 22.08 -9.86 -14.56
CA THR A 334 21.70 -10.29 -15.92
C THR A 334 20.95 -9.18 -16.62
N LEU A 335 21.34 -8.83 -17.86
CA LEU A 335 20.57 -7.91 -18.69
C LEU A 335 19.27 -8.58 -19.13
N ILE A 336 18.14 -7.99 -18.80
CA ILE A 336 16.80 -8.48 -19.15
C ILE A 336 16.00 -7.42 -19.88
N GLY A 337 15.08 -7.88 -20.74
CA GLY A 337 14.16 -7.02 -21.50
C GLY A 337 12.73 -7.15 -21.02
N GLY A 338 11.92 -6.13 -21.25
CA GLY A 338 10.51 -6.14 -20.88
C GLY A 338 9.81 -4.82 -21.14
N VAL A 339 8.74 -4.57 -20.42
CA VAL A 339 7.92 -3.37 -20.51
C VAL A 339 7.91 -2.60 -19.19
N GLN A 340 7.97 -1.27 -19.28
CA GLN A 340 7.69 -0.36 -18.19
C GLN A 340 6.30 0.23 -18.37
N ILE A 341 5.52 0.23 -17.29
CA ILE A 341 4.15 0.72 -17.26
C ILE A 341 4.17 2.22 -16.94
N HIS A 342 3.43 3.02 -17.71
CA HIS A 342 3.20 4.44 -17.46
C HIS A 342 1.70 4.71 -17.47
N PHE A 343 1.18 5.22 -16.35
CA PHE A 343 -0.22 5.63 -16.25
C PHE A 343 -0.36 7.12 -16.60
N SER A 344 -1.27 7.44 -17.54
CA SER A 344 -1.66 8.82 -17.88
C SER A 344 -3.04 9.19 -17.35
N GLU A 345 -3.97 8.24 -17.31
CA GLU A 345 -5.32 8.38 -16.79
C GLU A 345 -5.64 7.19 -15.88
N ILE A 346 -5.09 7.19 -14.66
CA ILE A 346 -5.12 6.03 -13.76
C ILE A 346 -6.54 5.55 -13.45
N ASP A 347 -7.51 6.46 -13.41
CA ASP A 347 -8.92 6.15 -13.11
C ASP A 347 -9.63 5.37 -14.23
N GLN A 348 -9.05 5.37 -15.43
CA GLN A 348 -9.59 4.64 -16.59
C GLN A 348 -9.03 3.22 -16.72
N VAL A 349 -8.03 2.86 -15.92
CA VAL A 349 -7.33 1.59 -16.02
C VAL A 349 -7.87 0.60 -15.00
N ASN A 350 -8.28 -0.59 -15.46
CA ASN A 350 -8.43 -1.74 -14.56
C ASN A 350 -7.05 -2.34 -14.32
N LEU A 351 -6.46 -2.04 -13.18
CA LEU A 351 -5.09 -2.41 -12.83
C LEU A 351 -4.90 -3.91 -12.70
N PHE A 352 -5.89 -4.60 -12.11
CA PHE A 352 -5.82 -6.05 -11.93
C PHE A 352 -5.81 -6.79 -13.27
N LEU A 353 -6.58 -6.34 -14.24
CA LEU A 353 -6.63 -6.97 -15.56
C LEU A 353 -5.35 -6.78 -16.38
N LEU A 354 -4.52 -5.77 -16.09
CA LEU A 354 -3.24 -5.55 -16.81
C LEU A 354 -2.31 -6.76 -16.71
N GLN A 355 -2.21 -7.38 -15.52
CA GLN A 355 -1.36 -8.57 -15.34
C GLN A 355 -1.88 -9.78 -16.15
N LEU A 356 -3.20 -9.92 -16.29
CA LEU A 356 -3.80 -10.98 -17.09
C LEU A 356 -3.59 -10.72 -18.60
N SER A 357 -3.73 -9.46 -19.04
CA SER A 357 -3.44 -9.03 -20.41
C SER A 357 -1.98 -9.30 -20.77
N PHE A 358 -1.04 -8.97 -19.86
CA PHE A 358 0.36 -9.26 -20.07
C PHE A 358 0.62 -10.77 -20.23
N LEU A 359 0.07 -11.60 -19.35
CA LEU A 359 0.22 -13.07 -19.45
C LEU A 359 -0.34 -13.62 -20.75
N GLN A 360 -1.47 -13.08 -21.21
CA GLN A 360 -2.08 -13.50 -22.48
C GLN A 360 -1.16 -13.17 -23.66
N GLU A 361 -0.68 -11.95 -23.77
CA GLU A 361 0.21 -11.54 -24.86
C GLU A 361 1.58 -12.24 -24.78
N HIS A 362 2.12 -12.41 -23.57
CA HIS A 362 3.34 -13.16 -23.33
C HIS A 362 3.21 -14.61 -23.85
N ASN A 363 2.12 -15.32 -23.52
CA ASN A 363 1.93 -16.70 -23.94
C ASN A 363 1.74 -16.85 -25.45
N LYS A 364 1.19 -15.84 -26.13
CA LYS A 364 1.11 -15.80 -27.61
C LYS A 364 2.48 -15.63 -28.26
N LEU A 365 3.31 -14.73 -27.70
CA LEU A 365 4.63 -14.42 -28.24
C LEU A 365 5.67 -15.50 -27.91
N TYR A 366 5.58 -16.10 -26.72
CA TYR A 366 6.59 -17.02 -26.19
C TYR A 366 5.95 -18.32 -25.70
N PRO A 367 5.31 -19.13 -26.59
CA PRO A 367 4.58 -20.34 -26.19
C PRO A 367 5.46 -21.37 -25.47
N ASP A 368 6.76 -21.42 -25.80
CA ASP A 368 7.75 -22.30 -25.16
C ASP A 368 8.23 -21.78 -23.80
N LYS A 369 7.87 -20.55 -23.44
CA LYS A 369 8.21 -19.91 -22.16
C LYS A 369 7.00 -19.76 -21.24
N ASN A 370 6.09 -20.73 -21.27
CA ASN A 370 4.90 -20.71 -20.41
C ASN A 370 5.31 -20.54 -18.96
N PRO A 371 4.94 -19.43 -18.28
CA PRO A 371 5.39 -19.10 -16.94
C PRO A 371 4.97 -20.14 -15.90
N TYR A 372 3.79 -20.75 -16.06
CA TYR A 372 3.31 -21.78 -15.14
C TYR A 372 4.10 -23.09 -15.22
N LYS A 373 4.75 -23.37 -16.38
CA LYS A 373 5.63 -24.55 -16.52
C LYS A 373 7.06 -24.25 -16.05
N LEU A 374 7.48 -22.99 -16.12
CA LEU A 374 8.82 -22.54 -15.69
C LEU A 374 8.90 -22.31 -14.18
N SER A 375 7.79 -21.99 -13.54
CA SER A 375 7.71 -21.71 -12.11
C SER A 375 7.97 -22.94 -11.26
N SER A 376 8.62 -22.75 -10.11
CA SER A 376 8.71 -23.80 -9.09
C SER A 376 7.35 -24.10 -8.47
N PRO A 377 7.14 -25.30 -7.88
CA PRO A 377 5.90 -25.62 -7.18
C PRO A 377 5.58 -24.63 -6.04
N GLN A 378 6.62 -24.11 -5.36
CA GLN A 378 6.48 -23.12 -4.30
C GLN A 378 5.98 -21.78 -4.87
N SER A 379 6.58 -21.31 -5.96
CA SER A 379 6.17 -20.08 -6.65
C SER A 379 4.75 -20.18 -7.19
N LEU A 380 4.35 -21.32 -7.78
CA LEU A 380 2.97 -21.54 -8.21
C LEU A 380 1.99 -21.47 -7.05
N THR A 381 2.35 -22.05 -5.89
CA THR A 381 1.52 -21.99 -4.69
C THR A 381 1.39 -20.54 -4.18
N MET A 382 2.47 -19.74 -4.22
CA MET A 382 2.42 -18.33 -3.83
C MET A 382 1.58 -17.52 -4.80
N TYR A 383 1.74 -17.72 -6.10
CA TYR A 383 0.90 -17.10 -7.13
C TYR A 383 -0.60 -17.40 -6.92
N ASP A 384 -0.97 -18.68 -6.71
CA ASP A 384 -2.37 -19.07 -6.48
C ASP A 384 -2.95 -18.39 -5.23
N LYS A 385 -2.16 -18.29 -4.16
CA LYS A 385 -2.55 -17.59 -2.93
C LYS A 385 -2.69 -16.07 -3.15
N ALA A 386 -1.77 -15.44 -3.87
CA ALA A 386 -1.83 -14.02 -4.19
C ALA A 386 -3.04 -13.72 -5.09
N MET A 387 -3.23 -14.51 -6.16
CA MET A 387 -4.39 -14.39 -7.04
C MET A 387 -5.70 -14.77 -6.36
N GLY A 388 -5.65 -15.56 -5.28
CA GLY A 388 -6.85 -15.99 -4.56
C GLY A 388 -7.70 -16.99 -5.36
N SER A 389 -7.09 -17.76 -6.28
CA SER A 389 -7.78 -18.78 -7.08
C SER A 389 -6.82 -19.79 -7.69
N PHE A 390 -7.20 -21.06 -7.67
CA PHE A 390 -6.49 -22.12 -8.39
C PHE A 390 -6.85 -22.20 -9.88
N SER A 391 -7.97 -21.60 -10.29
CA SER A 391 -8.51 -21.73 -11.64
C SER A 391 -7.85 -20.81 -12.67
N PHE A 392 -7.30 -19.67 -12.25
CA PHE A 392 -6.76 -18.66 -13.17
C PHE A 392 -5.76 -19.22 -14.18
N LYS A 393 -4.81 -20.06 -13.73
CA LYS A 393 -3.81 -20.69 -14.60
C LYS A 393 -4.44 -21.47 -15.76
N LYS A 394 -5.45 -22.28 -15.45
CA LYS A 394 -6.11 -23.14 -16.44
C LYS A 394 -7.00 -22.32 -17.37
N THR A 395 -7.79 -21.41 -16.79
CA THR A 395 -8.75 -20.60 -17.55
C THR A 395 -8.04 -19.66 -18.52
N LEU A 396 -6.98 -18.97 -18.09
CA LEU A 396 -6.24 -18.02 -18.92
C LEU A 396 -5.55 -18.69 -20.13
N LEU A 397 -5.27 -19.98 -20.08
CA LEU A 397 -4.67 -20.74 -21.19
C LEU A 397 -5.69 -21.14 -22.27
N SER A 398 -6.99 -21.01 -22.02
CA SER A 398 -8.02 -21.26 -23.03
C SER A 398 -8.22 -20.06 -23.96
N SER A 399 -8.75 -20.29 -25.17
CA SER A 399 -8.91 -19.25 -26.20
C SER A 399 -9.81 -18.09 -25.77
N ASP A 400 -10.82 -18.35 -24.95
CA ASP A 400 -11.78 -17.37 -24.42
C ASP A 400 -11.57 -17.08 -22.92
N GLY A 401 -10.45 -17.56 -22.34
CA GLY A 401 -10.20 -17.54 -20.91
C GLY A 401 -10.16 -16.15 -20.30
N TYR A 402 -9.55 -15.19 -21.00
CA TYR A 402 -9.52 -13.82 -20.52
C TYR A 402 -10.93 -13.20 -20.41
N ILE A 403 -11.80 -13.46 -21.41
CA ILE A 403 -13.17 -12.92 -21.43
C ILE A 403 -13.96 -13.50 -20.28
N ARG A 404 -13.92 -14.83 -20.08
CA ARG A 404 -14.61 -15.50 -18.98
C ARG A 404 -14.13 -15.02 -17.61
N LEU A 405 -12.81 -14.90 -17.42
CA LEU A 405 -12.26 -14.39 -16.16
C LEU A 405 -12.73 -12.97 -15.89
N LYS A 406 -12.77 -12.13 -16.91
CA LYS A 406 -13.26 -10.76 -16.77
C LYS A 406 -14.73 -10.72 -16.35
N GLU A 407 -15.58 -11.53 -16.99
CA GLU A 407 -17.02 -11.61 -16.66
C GLU A 407 -17.25 -12.11 -15.22
N ASP A 408 -16.49 -13.12 -14.77
CA ASP A 408 -16.57 -13.63 -13.41
C ASP A 408 -16.11 -12.59 -12.39
N ILE A 409 -15.01 -11.87 -12.67
CA ILE A 409 -14.50 -10.78 -11.84
C ILE A 409 -15.51 -9.65 -11.74
N ASP A 410 -16.13 -9.24 -12.87
CA ASP A 410 -17.13 -8.16 -12.87
C ASP A 410 -18.35 -8.51 -11.99
N LYS A 411 -18.76 -9.77 -11.95
CA LYS A 411 -19.82 -10.28 -11.05
C LYS A 411 -19.39 -10.21 -9.58
N ASP A 412 -18.20 -10.71 -9.28
CA ASP A 412 -17.62 -10.70 -7.94
C ASP A 412 -17.53 -9.27 -7.37
N VAL A 413 -17.04 -8.33 -8.20
CA VAL A 413 -16.92 -6.90 -7.85
C VAL A 413 -18.30 -6.31 -7.56
N ALA A 414 -19.29 -6.56 -8.42
CA ALA A 414 -20.65 -6.03 -8.24
C ALA A 414 -21.30 -6.54 -6.95
N GLU A 415 -21.13 -7.81 -6.64
CA GLU A 415 -21.66 -8.43 -5.41
C GLU A 415 -20.97 -7.85 -4.16
N PHE A 416 -19.64 -7.75 -4.18
CA PHE A 416 -18.89 -7.17 -3.07
C PHE A 416 -19.27 -5.72 -2.80
N ILE A 417 -19.38 -4.88 -3.83
CA ILE A 417 -19.80 -3.48 -3.70
C ILE A 417 -21.17 -3.38 -3.04
N LYS A 418 -22.13 -4.24 -3.43
CA LYS A 418 -23.46 -4.26 -2.85
C LYS A 418 -23.46 -4.52 -1.34
N ILE A 419 -22.61 -5.45 -0.89
CA ILE A 419 -22.51 -5.82 0.52
C ILE A 419 -21.69 -4.78 1.30
N SER A 420 -20.54 -4.36 0.77
CA SER A 420 -19.59 -3.50 1.46
C SER A 420 -20.09 -2.08 1.70
N LYS A 421 -21.03 -1.58 0.87
CA LYS A 421 -21.65 -0.25 1.04
C LYS A 421 -22.27 -0.01 2.42
N LYS A 422 -22.68 -1.05 3.13
CA LYS A 422 -23.23 -0.94 4.49
C LYS A 422 -22.19 -0.41 5.50
N TYR A 423 -20.92 -0.56 5.18
CA TYR A 423 -19.77 -0.26 6.06
C TYR A 423 -19.04 1.01 5.66
N TYR A 424 -19.52 1.74 4.66
CA TYR A 424 -18.91 3.00 4.26
C TYR A 424 -19.07 4.05 5.36
N LEU A 425 -17.96 4.59 5.80
CA LEU A 425 -17.86 5.64 6.80
C LEU A 425 -17.74 7.03 6.17
N TYR A 426 -17.43 7.06 4.88
CA TYR A 426 -17.16 8.28 4.10
C TYR A 426 -17.98 8.28 2.81
N GLU A 427 -18.26 9.48 2.31
CA GLU A 427 -18.99 9.74 1.06
C GLU A 427 -18.06 9.74 -0.17
#